data_01f041a46d644a9c14b0451b12741a00
#
_entry.id   01f041a46d644a9c14b0451b12741a00
#
_cell.length_a   1.000
_cell.length_b   1.000
_cell.length_c   1.000
_cell.angle_alpha   90.00
_cell.angle_beta   90.00
_cell.angle_gamma   90.00
#
_symmetry.space_group_name_H-M   'P 1'
#
loop_
_entity.id
_entity.type
_entity.pdbx_description
1 polymer ?
#
loop_
_entity_poly.entity_id
_entity_poly.type
_entity_poly.pdbx_seq_one_letter_code
_entity_poly.pdbx_strand_id
1 'polypeptide(L)'
;MLLGEVDGERQLPIIIGPAEAQATALYLKGVKTPRPLTHDLFITSLTILGASLIRVLIYKAKDGIFYSYIYLKKDEEIIRIDARTSDAVALAVRADCPILIYESILEQECLHMSSEERTRSEETDNDEVAEEEHDLPGATSRTLEEALEQAIKDENY
;
A
#
# COMPACT_ATOMS: atom_id res chain seq x y z
N MET A 1 5.81 -2.56 3.48
CA MET A 1 5.08 -3.35 2.45
C MET A 1 6.00 -4.42 1.92
N LEU A 2 5.52 -5.63 1.78
CA LEU A 2 6.26 -6.75 1.19
C LEU A 2 5.59 -7.16 -0.12
N LEU A 3 6.37 -7.25 -1.19
CA LEU A 3 5.94 -7.80 -2.47
C LEU A 3 6.55 -9.19 -2.62
N GLY A 4 5.72 -10.21 -2.78
CA GLY A 4 6.17 -11.59 -3.01
C GLY A 4 6.36 -11.88 -4.49
N GLU A 5 7.40 -12.61 -4.85
CA GLU A 5 7.57 -13.16 -6.18
C GLU A 5 6.45 -14.16 -6.49
N VAL A 6 5.88 -14.10 -7.70
CA VAL A 6 4.70 -14.93 -8.05
C VAL A 6 5.03 -16.43 -8.04
N ASP A 7 6.15 -16.82 -8.65
CA ASP A 7 6.56 -18.22 -8.80
C ASP A 7 7.84 -18.55 -8.04
N GLY A 8 8.15 -17.79 -6.99
CA GLY A 8 9.38 -17.94 -6.23
C GLY A 8 9.22 -17.64 -4.74
N GLU A 9 10.35 -17.62 -4.05
CA GLU A 9 10.39 -17.42 -2.58
C GLU A 9 10.94 -16.07 -2.18
N ARG A 10 11.34 -15.24 -3.14
CA ARG A 10 11.93 -13.94 -2.86
C ARG A 10 10.84 -12.93 -2.51
N GLN A 11 11.14 -12.09 -1.54
CA GLN A 11 10.26 -10.99 -1.13
C GLN A 11 11.01 -9.67 -1.21
N LEU A 12 10.35 -8.66 -1.74
CA LEU A 12 10.88 -7.31 -1.84
C LEU A 12 10.29 -6.43 -0.73
N PRO A 13 11.07 -6.02 0.27
CA PRO A 13 10.62 -5.07 1.28
C PRO A 13 10.67 -3.65 0.72
N ILE A 14 9.56 -2.93 0.81
CA ILE A 14 9.46 -1.52 0.41
C ILE A 14 8.95 -0.72 1.59
N ILE A 15 9.70 0.28 2.00
CA ILE A 15 9.30 1.21 3.06
C ILE A 15 8.30 2.20 2.46
N ILE A 16 7.11 2.28 3.06
CA ILE A 16 6.04 3.19 2.65
C ILE A 16 5.49 3.93 3.86
N GLY A 17 4.83 5.05 3.64
CA GLY A 17 4.16 5.78 4.69
C GLY A 17 2.94 5.04 5.25
N PRO A 18 2.53 5.33 6.50
CA PRO A 18 1.40 4.66 7.13
C PRO A 18 0.08 4.92 6.40
N ALA A 19 -0.12 6.10 5.84
CA ALA A 19 -1.32 6.43 5.08
C ALA A 19 -1.42 5.62 3.77
N GLU A 20 -0.30 5.47 3.06
CA GLU A 20 -0.20 4.65 1.85
C GLU A 20 -0.43 3.18 2.16
N ALA A 21 0.16 2.68 3.25
CA ALA A 21 -0.03 1.32 3.73
C ALA A 21 -1.51 1.06 4.05
N GLN A 22 -2.16 1.96 4.77
CA GLN A 22 -3.56 1.86 5.14
C GLN A 22 -4.47 1.84 3.91
N ALA A 23 -4.26 2.72 2.94
CA ALA A 23 -5.06 2.79 1.73
C ALA A 23 -5.02 1.49 0.92
N THR A 24 -3.84 0.88 0.81
CA THR A 24 -3.65 -0.42 0.14
C THR A 24 -4.27 -1.56 0.94
N ALA A 25 -4.06 -1.59 2.26
CA ALA A 25 -4.61 -2.64 3.13
C ALA A 25 -6.14 -2.63 3.14
N LEU A 26 -6.79 -1.48 3.21
CA LEU A 26 -8.25 -1.35 3.16
C LEU A 26 -8.82 -1.95 1.85
N TYR A 27 -8.16 -1.65 0.73
CA TYR A 27 -8.57 -2.21 -0.54
C TYR A 27 -8.43 -3.75 -0.58
N LEU A 28 -7.27 -4.27 -0.17
CA LEU A 28 -7.01 -5.71 -0.15
C LEU A 28 -7.95 -6.48 0.79
N LYS A 29 -8.36 -5.86 1.89
CA LYS A 29 -9.37 -6.42 2.81
C LYS A 29 -10.81 -6.27 2.33
N GLY A 30 -11.04 -5.66 1.18
CA GLY A 30 -12.38 -5.43 0.62
C GLY A 30 -13.23 -4.44 1.42
N VAL A 31 -12.62 -3.60 2.26
CA VAL A 31 -13.32 -2.59 3.05
C VAL A 31 -13.82 -1.48 2.13
N LYS A 32 -15.14 -1.28 2.11
CA LYS A 32 -15.75 -0.19 1.35
C LYS A 32 -15.73 1.09 2.18
N THR A 33 -15.08 2.11 1.65
CA THR A 33 -15.06 3.45 2.23
C THR A 33 -16.31 4.24 1.79
N PRO A 34 -16.86 5.16 2.62
CA PRO A 34 -18.03 5.97 2.26
C PRO A 34 -17.79 6.87 1.05
N ARG A 35 -16.54 7.29 0.85
CA ARG A 35 -16.10 8.11 -0.30
C ARG A 35 -14.88 7.48 -0.94
N PRO A 36 -14.68 7.67 -2.27
CA PRO A 36 -13.50 7.17 -2.96
C PRO A 36 -12.22 7.71 -2.35
N LEU A 37 -11.22 6.84 -2.15
CA LEU A 37 -9.87 7.25 -1.81
C LEU A 37 -9.17 7.81 -3.07
N THR A 38 -8.02 8.46 -2.88
CA THR A 38 -7.27 9.07 -3.99
C THR A 38 -6.95 8.09 -5.12
N HIS A 39 -6.53 6.87 -4.79
CA HIS A 39 -6.22 5.85 -5.79
C HIS A 39 -7.49 5.33 -6.49
N ASP A 40 -8.62 5.23 -5.78
CA ASP A 40 -9.91 4.87 -6.39
C ASP A 40 -10.35 5.95 -7.38
N LEU A 41 -10.21 7.22 -6.97
CA LEU A 41 -10.50 8.37 -7.85
C LEU A 41 -9.63 8.33 -9.11
N PHE A 42 -8.33 8.02 -8.97
CA PHE A 42 -7.42 7.93 -10.10
C PHE A 42 -7.86 6.85 -11.10
N ILE A 43 -8.14 5.65 -10.64
CA ILE A 43 -8.61 4.54 -11.49
C ILE A 43 -9.95 4.90 -12.16
N THR A 44 -10.88 5.49 -11.42
CA THR A 44 -12.16 5.94 -11.98
C THR A 44 -11.96 6.99 -13.06
N SER A 45 -11.05 7.93 -12.83
CA SER A 45 -10.73 8.98 -13.82
C SER A 45 -10.16 8.39 -15.11
N LEU A 46 -9.23 7.42 -15.00
CA LEU A 46 -8.70 6.71 -16.17
C LEU A 46 -9.81 6.03 -16.96
N THR A 47 -10.70 5.32 -16.29
CA THR A 47 -11.82 4.63 -16.93
C THR A 47 -12.73 5.59 -17.67
N ILE A 48 -13.08 6.73 -17.07
CA ILE A 48 -13.93 7.75 -17.70
C ILE A 48 -13.25 8.36 -18.94
N LEU A 49 -11.92 8.52 -18.89
CA LEU A 49 -11.12 9.05 -20.00
C LEU A 49 -10.78 8.00 -21.07
N GLY A 50 -11.30 6.79 -20.96
CA GLY A 50 -11.05 5.70 -21.89
C GLY A 50 -9.64 5.13 -21.82
N ALA A 51 -8.97 5.27 -20.68
CA ALA A 51 -7.64 4.70 -20.42
C ALA A 51 -7.70 3.59 -19.38
N SER A 52 -6.73 2.69 -19.41
CA SER A 52 -6.60 1.61 -18.43
C SER A 52 -5.14 1.45 -18.01
N LEU A 53 -4.93 1.15 -16.74
CA LEU A 53 -3.62 0.76 -16.21
C LEU A 53 -3.36 -0.71 -16.57
N ILE A 54 -2.30 -0.97 -17.33
CA ILE A 54 -2.02 -2.31 -17.86
C ILE A 54 -0.86 -3.03 -17.17
N ARG A 55 0.06 -2.31 -16.57
CA ARG A 55 1.19 -2.85 -15.80
C ARG A 55 1.91 -1.78 -15.02
N VAL A 56 2.68 -2.23 -14.03
CA VAL A 56 3.65 -1.42 -13.26
C VAL A 56 5.04 -2.03 -13.45
N LEU A 57 6.07 -1.21 -13.53
CA LEU A 57 7.46 -1.64 -13.58
C LEU A 57 8.29 -0.90 -12.53
N ILE A 58 8.87 -1.64 -11.60
CA ILE A 58 9.91 -1.13 -10.70
C ILE A 58 11.23 -1.20 -11.47
N TYR A 59 11.75 -0.05 -11.87
CA TYR A 59 12.87 0.02 -12.82
C TYR A 59 14.21 0.44 -12.19
N LYS A 60 14.18 0.93 -10.94
CA LYS A 60 15.38 1.40 -10.26
C LYS A 60 15.20 1.31 -8.74
N ALA A 61 16.29 0.98 -8.06
CA ALA A 61 16.45 1.14 -6.62
C ALA A 61 17.76 1.88 -6.34
N LYS A 62 17.70 2.89 -5.49
CA LYS A 62 18.85 3.66 -5.07
C LYS A 62 18.64 4.21 -3.66
N ASP A 63 19.61 3.96 -2.78
CA ASP A 63 19.59 4.47 -1.40
C ASP A 63 18.30 4.12 -0.64
N GLY A 64 17.78 2.91 -0.83
CA GLY A 64 16.54 2.43 -0.23
C GLY A 64 15.26 3.00 -0.86
N ILE A 65 15.37 3.78 -1.93
CA ILE A 65 14.25 4.37 -2.66
C ILE A 65 14.03 3.58 -3.95
N PHE A 66 12.79 3.15 -4.17
CA PHE A 66 12.35 2.47 -5.37
C PHE A 66 11.65 3.44 -6.32
N TYR A 67 11.95 3.29 -7.60
CA TYR A 67 11.40 4.09 -8.69
C TYR A 67 10.56 3.21 -9.59
N SER A 68 9.36 3.67 -9.93
CA SER A 68 8.41 2.88 -10.70
C SER A 68 7.82 3.68 -11.85
N TYR A 69 7.45 2.97 -12.90
CA TYR A 69 6.60 3.46 -13.96
C TYR A 69 5.24 2.76 -13.91
N ILE A 70 4.20 3.52 -14.14
CA ILE A 70 2.89 2.99 -14.52
C ILE A 70 2.73 3.08 -16.03
N TYR A 71 2.13 2.06 -16.63
CA TYR A 71 1.86 2.01 -18.06
C TYR A 71 0.35 2.04 -18.28
N LEU A 72 -0.09 3.06 -18.95
CA LEU A 72 -1.49 3.25 -19.32
C LEU A 72 -1.68 2.92 -20.80
N LYS A 73 -2.77 2.24 -21.11
CA LYS A 73 -3.24 2.05 -22.48
C LYS A 73 -4.44 2.97 -22.73
N LYS A 74 -4.35 3.78 -23.78
CA LYS A 74 -5.46 4.57 -24.29
C LYS A 74 -5.48 4.43 -25.80
N ASP A 75 -6.59 3.94 -26.33
CA ASP A 75 -6.71 3.59 -27.75
C ASP A 75 -5.57 2.65 -28.18
N GLU A 76 -4.77 3.01 -29.16
CA GLU A 76 -3.60 2.24 -29.61
C GLU A 76 -2.28 2.70 -28.97
N GLU A 77 -2.33 3.68 -28.08
CA GLU A 77 -1.14 4.25 -27.46
C GLU A 77 -0.88 3.68 -26.08
N ILE A 78 0.41 3.50 -25.76
CA ILE A 78 0.89 3.15 -24.42
C ILE A 78 1.62 4.36 -23.86
N ILE A 79 1.13 4.87 -22.73
CA ILE A 79 1.66 6.03 -22.03
C ILE A 79 2.38 5.56 -20.79
N ARG A 80 3.62 5.98 -20.64
CA ARG A 80 4.45 5.69 -19.44
C ARG A 80 4.50 6.93 -18.55
N ILE A 81 4.21 6.75 -17.27
CA ILE A 81 4.22 7.82 -16.27
C ILE A 81 5.12 7.39 -15.11
N ASP A 82 6.00 8.29 -14.67
CA ASP A 82 6.78 8.10 -13.44
C ASP A 82 5.89 8.20 -12.21
N ALA A 83 6.08 7.30 -11.26
CA ALA A 83 5.27 7.21 -10.05
C ALA A 83 6.10 6.72 -8.86
N ARG A 84 5.73 7.14 -7.67
CA ARG A 84 6.26 6.50 -6.45
C ARG A 84 5.80 5.03 -6.43
N THR A 85 6.67 4.15 -5.97
CA THR A 85 6.36 2.71 -5.95
C THR A 85 5.14 2.40 -5.08
N SER A 86 4.95 3.11 -3.97
CA SER A 86 3.75 2.96 -3.12
C SER A 86 2.46 3.27 -3.87
N ASP A 87 2.43 4.32 -4.68
CA ASP A 87 1.27 4.69 -5.50
C ASP A 87 1.06 3.70 -6.65
N ALA A 88 2.15 3.32 -7.32
CA ALA A 88 2.11 2.37 -8.42
C ALA A 88 1.52 1.01 -7.97
N VAL A 89 1.95 0.50 -6.81
CA VAL A 89 1.41 -0.75 -6.23
C VAL A 89 -0.05 -0.58 -5.82
N ALA A 90 -0.41 0.52 -5.16
CA ALA A 90 -1.78 0.80 -4.76
C ALA A 90 -2.74 0.86 -5.97
N LEU A 91 -2.27 1.40 -7.10
CA LEU A 91 -3.01 1.43 -8.35
C LEU A 91 -3.06 0.05 -9.02
N ALA A 92 -1.94 -0.69 -9.00
CA ALA A 92 -1.88 -2.02 -9.60
C ALA A 92 -2.85 -3.02 -8.96
N VAL A 93 -2.96 -3.03 -7.64
CA VAL A 93 -3.91 -3.91 -6.94
C VAL A 93 -5.35 -3.57 -7.26
N ARG A 94 -5.67 -2.30 -7.51
CA ARG A 94 -7.01 -1.85 -7.91
C ARG A 94 -7.34 -2.17 -9.36
N ALA A 95 -6.34 -2.07 -10.24
CA ALA A 95 -6.49 -2.38 -11.65
C ALA A 95 -6.34 -3.87 -11.97
N ASP A 96 -5.95 -4.68 -11.00
CA ASP A 96 -5.63 -6.11 -11.16
C ASP A 96 -4.64 -6.34 -12.29
N CYS A 97 -3.56 -5.54 -12.31
CA CYS A 97 -2.53 -5.62 -13.32
C CYS A 97 -1.18 -6.08 -12.73
N PRO A 98 -0.28 -6.65 -13.55
CA PRO A 98 0.98 -7.16 -13.08
C PRO A 98 1.92 -6.05 -12.60
N ILE A 99 2.67 -6.36 -11.54
CA ILE A 99 3.79 -5.57 -11.05
C ILE A 99 5.06 -6.31 -11.45
N LEU A 100 5.88 -5.68 -12.26
CA LEU A 100 7.13 -6.21 -12.76
C LEU A 100 8.31 -5.51 -12.10
N ILE A 101 9.41 -6.21 -11.99
CA ILE A 101 10.68 -5.68 -11.50
C ILE A 101 11.84 -6.25 -12.34
N TYR A 102 12.90 -5.48 -12.53
CA TYR A 102 14.10 -6.03 -13.14
C TYR A 102 14.76 -7.03 -12.21
N GLU A 103 15.19 -8.16 -12.78
CA GLU A 103 15.81 -9.27 -12.05
C GLU A 103 16.98 -8.80 -11.20
N SER A 104 17.84 -7.94 -11.73
CA SER A 104 18.99 -7.39 -11.00
C SER A 104 18.61 -6.62 -9.74
N ILE A 105 17.47 -5.92 -9.75
CA ILE A 105 16.98 -5.20 -8.59
C ILE A 105 16.45 -6.18 -7.55
N LEU A 106 15.67 -7.16 -8.01
CA LEU A 106 15.09 -8.17 -7.13
C LEU A 106 16.19 -8.96 -6.41
N GLU A 107 17.23 -9.38 -7.12
CA GLU A 107 18.38 -10.08 -6.54
C GLU A 107 19.13 -9.27 -5.48
N GLN A 108 19.30 -7.97 -5.68
CA GLN A 108 20.01 -7.09 -4.76
C GLN A 108 19.21 -6.72 -3.53
N GLU A 109 17.90 -6.54 -3.67
CA GLU A 109 17.03 -5.95 -2.64
C GLU A 109 16.13 -6.97 -1.95
N CYS A 110 16.09 -8.22 -2.43
CA CYS A 110 15.16 -9.22 -1.91
C CYS A 110 15.60 -9.79 -0.56
N LEU A 111 14.58 -10.25 0.19
CA LEU A 111 14.72 -11.12 1.34
C LEU A 111 14.40 -12.56 0.91
N HIS A 112 15.24 -13.50 1.32
CA HIS A 112 14.95 -14.93 1.19
C HIS A 112 14.25 -15.39 2.49
N MET A 113 12.98 -15.76 2.39
CA MET A 113 12.29 -16.39 3.51
C MET A 113 12.65 -17.88 3.56
N SER A 114 13.20 -18.33 4.70
CA SER A 114 13.26 -19.76 4.98
C SER A 114 11.85 -20.33 5.15
N SER A 115 11.66 -21.60 4.78
CA SER A 115 10.36 -22.29 4.90
C SER A 115 9.79 -22.31 6.33
N GLU A 116 10.63 -22.09 7.34
CA GLU A 116 10.26 -22.04 8.75
C GLU A 116 9.57 -20.72 9.16
N GLU A 117 9.82 -19.62 8.44
CA GLU A 117 9.18 -18.33 8.72
C GLU A 117 7.78 -18.20 8.09
N ARG A 118 7.47 -18.98 7.05
CA ARG A 118 6.12 -19.04 6.45
C ARG A 118 5.09 -19.63 7.40
N THR A 119 5.45 -20.70 8.10
CA THR A 119 4.56 -21.35 9.10
C THR A 119 4.25 -20.43 10.27
N ARG A 120 5.18 -19.54 10.64
CA ARG A 120 5.02 -18.65 11.79
C ARG A 120 4.15 -17.42 11.49
N SER A 121 4.12 -16.97 10.22
CA SER A 121 3.25 -15.86 9.80
C SER A 121 1.80 -16.30 9.56
N GLU A 122 1.56 -17.58 9.23
CA GLU A 122 0.22 -18.14 9.09
C GLU A 122 -0.42 -18.51 10.43
N GLU A 123 0.40 -18.81 11.46
CA GLU A 123 -0.08 -19.12 12.82
C GLU A 123 -0.42 -17.87 13.65
N THR A 124 0.14 -16.70 13.33
CA THR A 124 -0.14 -15.47 14.09
C THR A 124 -1.44 -14.76 13.66
N ASP A 125 -2.02 -15.10 12.51
CA ASP A 125 -3.31 -14.55 12.07
C ASP A 125 -4.54 -15.29 12.65
N ASN A 126 -4.32 -16.39 13.38
CA ASN A 126 -5.42 -17.21 13.92
C ASN A 126 -5.61 -17.14 15.45
N ASP A 127 -4.77 -16.42 16.19
CA ASP A 127 -4.79 -16.46 17.68
C ASP A 127 -5.12 -15.13 18.38
N GLU A 128 -5.68 -14.13 17.71
CA GLU A 128 -6.18 -12.93 18.39
C GLU A 128 -7.71 -12.82 18.36
N VAL A 129 -8.39 -13.80 18.96
CA VAL A 129 -9.72 -13.61 19.55
C VAL A 129 -9.72 -14.31 20.92
N ALA A 130 -9.06 -13.71 21.89
CA ALA A 130 -9.28 -14.00 23.28
C ALA A 130 -9.50 -12.67 24.01
N GLU A 131 -10.72 -12.51 24.47
CA GLU A 131 -11.19 -11.44 25.34
C GLU A 131 -10.33 -11.40 26.61
N GLU A 132 -9.61 -10.30 26.82
CA GLU A 132 -9.23 -9.89 28.17
C GLU A 132 -9.87 -8.53 28.47
N GLU A 133 -11.02 -8.61 29.17
CA GLU A 133 -11.50 -7.52 30.00
C GLU A 133 -10.44 -7.21 31.04
N HIS A 134 -9.72 -6.11 30.87
CA HIS A 134 -8.96 -5.50 31.95
C HIS A 134 -9.45 -4.07 32.19
N ASP A 135 -10.16 -3.96 33.29
CA ASP A 135 -10.60 -2.75 33.96
C ASP A 135 -9.43 -1.73 34.09
N LEU A 136 -9.56 -0.58 33.42
CA LEU A 136 -8.69 0.59 33.66
C LEU A 136 -9.54 1.81 33.93
N PRO A 137 -9.24 2.57 35.01
CA PRO A 137 -10.09 3.66 35.47
C PRO A 137 -9.94 4.92 34.61
N GLY A 138 -11.07 5.46 34.25
CA GLY A 138 -11.38 6.75 33.64
C GLY A 138 -10.33 7.84 33.64
N ALA A 139 -9.61 8.02 32.52
CA ALA A 139 -8.86 9.24 32.25
C ALA A 139 -8.47 9.38 30.76
N THR A 140 -9.38 9.35 29.79
CA THR A 140 -8.97 9.56 28.39
C THR A 140 -9.94 10.35 27.53
N SER A 141 -11.12 10.69 27.97
CA SER A 141 -12.03 11.52 27.14
C SER A 141 -11.75 13.04 27.24
N ARG A 142 -11.16 13.51 28.32
CA ARG A 142 -10.82 14.94 28.49
C ARG A 142 -9.59 15.39 27.72
N THR A 143 -8.62 14.54 27.51
CA THR A 143 -7.36 14.89 26.82
C THR A 143 -7.51 15.06 25.31
N LEU A 144 -8.48 14.37 24.68
CA LEU A 144 -8.73 14.49 23.24
C LEU A 144 -9.51 15.78 22.90
N GLU A 145 -10.47 16.16 23.71
CA GLU A 145 -11.22 17.41 23.54
C GLU A 145 -10.34 18.63 23.79
N GLU A 146 -9.49 18.61 24.83
CA GLU A 146 -8.54 19.67 25.11
C GLU A 146 -7.49 19.83 23.99
N ALA A 147 -7.00 18.73 23.42
CA ALA A 147 -6.06 18.76 22.28
C ALA A 147 -6.73 19.30 21.00
N LEU A 148 -8.00 19.02 20.79
CA LEU A 148 -8.77 19.51 19.65
C LEU A 148 -9.05 21.03 19.79
N GLU A 149 -9.41 21.49 20.98
CA GLU A 149 -9.62 22.91 21.26
C GLU A 149 -8.33 23.74 21.16
N GLN A 150 -7.19 23.15 21.53
CA GLN A 150 -5.88 23.80 21.40
C GLN A 150 -5.52 23.94 19.90
N ALA A 151 -5.74 22.91 19.10
CA ALA A 151 -5.47 22.93 17.67
C ALA A 151 -6.34 23.97 16.92
N ILE A 152 -7.60 24.13 17.35
CA ILE A 152 -8.51 25.14 16.77
C ILE A 152 -8.10 26.57 17.16
N LYS A 153 -7.49 26.77 18.34
CA LYS A 153 -7.00 28.08 18.79
C LYS A 153 -5.73 28.51 18.07
N ASP A 154 -4.88 27.56 17.68
CA ASP A 154 -3.61 27.84 16.99
C ASP A 154 -3.80 28.12 15.48
N GLU A 155 -4.96 27.80 14.90
CA GLU A 155 -5.32 28.09 13.49
C GLU A 155 -6.08 29.42 13.28
N ASN A 156 -6.22 30.25 14.28
CA ASN A 156 -6.91 31.53 14.13
C ASN A 156 -5.94 32.61 13.59
N TYR A 157 -5.90 32.68 12.28
CA TYR A 157 -5.40 33.87 11.56
C TYR A 157 -6.48 34.92 11.45
#